data_b9ae18c3ba7db63f0de5cc202ca8d98b
#
_entry.id   b9ae18c3ba7db63f0de5cc202ca8d98b
#
_cell.length_a   1.000
_cell.length_b   1.000
_cell.length_c   1.000
_cell.angle_alpha   90.00
_cell.angle_beta   90.00
_cell.angle_gamma   90.00
#
_symmetry.space_group_name_H-M   'P 1'
#
loop_
_entity.id
_entity.type
_entity.pdbx_description
1 polymer ?
#
loop_
_entity_poly.entity_id
_entity_poly.type
_entity_poly.pdbx_seq_one_letter_code
_entity_poly.pdbx_strand_id
1 'polypeptide(L)'
;MMERAAKASNEKRFMIVRSGNIVGSTGSVVAIWKRQIEQYNEISVTDLEMIRYYTSVEGVAKLFFALIDRGENGKIYFTPTGEPQILKDVVNTVIKLYGNKDTKVKCIGLRDGERMYEKMCTPNEKNVVGEFVGVKDNAFPQPNMKTDKDKIFSTEKL
;
A
#
# COMPACT_ATOMS: atom_id res chain seq x y z
N MET A 1 -12.37 -6.55 15.07
CA MET A 1 -12.19 -7.19 16.39
C MET A 1 -10.98 -6.63 17.14
N MET A 2 -9.78 -6.61 16.56
CA MET A 2 -8.56 -6.08 17.18
C MET A 2 -8.66 -4.60 17.60
N GLU A 3 -9.28 -3.75 16.78
CA GLU A 3 -9.48 -2.33 17.10
C GLU A 3 -10.35 -2.10 18.35
N ARG A 4 -11.36 -2.95 18.57
CA ARG A 4 -12.20 -2.86 19.79
C ARG A 4 -11.42 -3.30 21.04
N ALA A 5 -10.60 -4.33 20.92
CA ALA A 5 -9.76 -4.81 22.01
C ALA A 5 -8.69 -3.77 22.38
N ALA A 6 -8.05 -3.13 21.40
CA ALA A 6 -7.07 -2.09 21.61
C ALA A 6 -7.65 -0.88 22.36
N LYS A 7 -8.87 -0.45 21.99
CA LYS A 7 -9.54 0.70 22.64
C LYS A 7 -10.05 0.40 24.05
N ALA A 8 -10.29 -0.87 24.38
CA ALA A 8 -10.84 -1.28 25.68
C ALA A 8 -9.77 -1.52 26.76
N SER A 9 -8.49 -1.60 26.41
CA SER A 9 -7.42 -1.91 27.36
C SER A 9 -6.85 -0.66 28.01
N ASN A 10 -6.87 -0.62 29.35
CA ASN A 10 -6.25 0.43 30.14
C ASN A 10 -4.86 0.03 30.69
N GLU A 11 -4.50 -1.25 30.64
CA GLU A 11 -3.25 -1.76 31.24
C GLU A 11 -2.06 -1.76 30.31
N LYS A 12 -2.30 -1.80 28.99
CA LYS A 12 -1.24 -1.85 27.96
C LYS A 12 -1.51 -0.80 26.89
N ARG A 13 -0.46 -0.24 26.31
CA ARG A 13 -0.59 0.61 25.13
C ARG A 13 -0.81 -0.28 23.90
N PHE A 14 -1.96 -0.13 23.27
CA PHE A 14 -2.27 -0.72 22.00
C PHE A 14 -2.43 0.35 20.93
N MET A 15 -1.75 0.20 19.86
CA MET A 15 -1.84 1.05 18.68
C MET A 15 -2.11 0.18 17.47
N ILE A 16 -2.81 0.72 16.50
CA ILE A 16 -3.12 0.04 15.25
C ILE A 16 -2.42 0.77 14.12
N VAL A 17 -1.66 0.05 13.33
CA VAL A 17 -1.07 0.59 12.11
C VAL A 17 -1.79 -0.04 10.92
N ARG A 18 -2.36 0.81 10.06
CA ARG A 18 -2.86 0.43 8.75
C ARG A 18 -1.83 0.80 7.71
N SER A 19 -1.50 -0.17 6.87
CA SER A 19 -0.51 0.02 5.81
C SER A 19 -1.17 -0.15 4.45
N GLY A 20 -0.70 0.60 3.48
CA GLY A 20 -0.87 0.26 2.07
C GLY A 20 -0.01 -0.97 1.71
N ASN A 21 0.02 -1.30 0.43
CA ASN A 21 0.84 -2.41 -0.08
C ASN A 21 2.33 -2.08 0.09
N ILE A 22 3.06 -2.94 0.79
CA ILE A 22 4.49 -2.72 1.07
C ILE A 22 5.29 -3.24 -0.13
N VAL A 23 5.90 -2.30 -0.87
CA VAL A 23 6.76 -2.64 -2.01
C VAL A 23 8.00 -3.39 -1.53
N GLY A 24 8.38 -4.45 -2.25
CA GLY A 24 9.57 -5.24 -1.93
C GLY A 24 9.38 -6.28 -0.81
N SER A 25 8.20 -6.38 -0.22
CA SER A 25 7.93 -7.49 0.72
C SER A 25 7.86 -8.82 -0.03
N THR A 26 8.29 -9.92 0.64
CA THR A 26 8.38 -11.27 0.03
C THR A 26 7.08 -11.76 -0.59
N GLY A 27 5.94 -11.38 -0.03
CA GLY A 27 4.60 -11.72 -0.53
C GLY A 27 3.96 -10.64 -1.39
N SER A 28 4.69 -9.57 -1.73
CA SER A 28 4.12 -8.49 -2.54
C SER A 28 3.79 -8.94 -3.96
N VAL A 29 2.80 -8.29 -4.54
CA VAL A 29 2.39 -8.57 -5.93
C VAL A 29 3.55 -8.40 -6.92
N VAL A 30 4.44 -7.43 -6.68
CA VAL A 30 5.64 -7.21 -7.51
C VAL A 30 6.58 -8.42 -7.46
N ALA A 31 6.83 -8.98 -6.27
CA ALA A 31 7.67 -10.17 -6.12
C ALA A 31 7.03 -11.41 -6.78
N ILE A 32 5.70 -11.53 -6.72
CA ILE A 32 4.95 -12.59 -7.39
C ILE A 32 5.08 -12.45 -8.91
N TRP A 33 4.82 -11.26 -9.45
CA TRP A 33 4.90 -11.01 -10.89
C TRP A 33 6.31 -11.17 -11.44
N LYS A 34 7.34 -10.73 -10.70
CA LYS A 34 8.73 -10.99 -11.08
C LYS A 34 8.97 -12.49 -11.30
N ARG A 35 8.58 -13.34 -10.35
CA ARG A 35 8.70 -14.80 -10.48
C ARG A 35 7.89 -15.36 -11.65
N GLN A 36 6.68 -14.85 -11.88
CA GLN A 36 5.84 -15.27 -13.00
C GLN A 36 6.47 -14.91 -14.34
N ILE A 37 7.07 -13.73 -14.46
CA ILE A 37 7.81 -13.31 -15.66
C ILE A 37 9.01 -14.25 -15.90
N GLU A 38 9.81 -14.49 -14.86
CA GLU A 38 11.00 -15.35 -14.95
C GLU A 38 10.65 -16.79 -15.36
N GLN A 39 9.53 -17.32 -14.90
CA GLN A 39 9.15 -18.71 -15.14
C GLN A 39 8.29 -18.91 -16.40
N TYR A 40 7.40 -17.97 -16.70
CA TYR A 40 6.34 -18.17 -17.70
C TYR A 40 6.28 -17.05 -18.75
N ASN A 41 7.07 -15.99 -18.58
CA ASN A 41 6.95 -14.75 -19.36
C ASN A 41 5.49 -14.22 -19.41
N GLU A 42 4.75 -14.43 -18.32
CA GLU A 42 3.35 -14.04 -18.18
C GLU A 42 3.12 -13.57 -16.74
N ILE A 43 2.23 -12.60 -16.54
CA ILE A 43 1.76 -12.19 -15.22
C ILE A 43 0.24 -12.32 -15.13
N SER A 44 -0.24 -12.75 -13.97
CA SER A 44 -1.66 -12.81 -13.65
C SER A 44 -2.08 -11.61 -12.83
N VAL A 45 -3.10 -10.89 -13.30
CA VAL A 45 -3.61 -9.66 -12.69
C VAL A 45 -5.10 -9.83 -12.42
N THR A 46 -5.57 -9.43 -11.26
CA THR A 46 -6.99 -9.52 -10.92
C THR A 46 -7.82 -8.59 -11.81
N ASP A 47 -7.49 -7.30 -11.83
CA ASP A 47 -8.11 -6.29 -12.68
C ASP A 47 -7.14 -5.11 -12.84
N LEU A 48 -6.96 -4.64 -14.06
CA LEU A 48 -6.02 -3.56 -14.38
C LEU A 48 -6.47 -2.18 -13.89
N GLU A 49 -7.76 -1.98 -13.67
CA GLU A 49 -8.33 -0.72 -13.19
C GLU A 49 -8.36 -0.62 -11.65
N MET A 50 -7.87 -1.65 -10.95
CA MET A 50 -7.75 -1.60 -9.50
C MET A 50 -6.83 -0.47 -9.06
N ILE A 51 -7.21 0.18 -7.96
CA ILE A 51 -6.42 1.24 -7.34
C ILE A 51 -5.86 0.75 -6.01
N ARG A 52 -4.56 0.94 -5.79
CA ARG A 52 -3.85 0.55 -4.58
C ARG A 52 -2.93 1.67 -4.09
N TYR A 53 -2.76 1.71 -2.78
CA TYR A 53 -1.78 2.57 -2.12
C TYR A 53 -0.52 1.75 -1.84
N TYR A 54 0.63 2.33 -2.11
CA TYR A 54 1.92 1.70 -1.88
C TYR A 54 2.74 2.48 -0.85
N THR A 55 3.50 1.74 -0.05
CA THR A 55 4.45 2.28 0.92
C THR A 55 5.75 1.51 0.86
N SER A 56 6.83 2.11 1.38
CA SER A 56 8.12 1.43 1.47
C SER A 56 8.29 0.74 2.84
N VAL A 57 9.14 -0.28 2.89
CA VAL A 57 9.55 -0.91 4.16
C VAL A 57 10.14 0.11 5.12
N GLU A 58 10.95 1.05 4.60
CA GLU A 58 11.53 2.14 5.38
C GLU A 58 10.46 3.05 5.99
N GLY A 59 9.43 3.42 5.21
CA GLY A 59 8.31 4.23 5.70
C GLY A 59 7.56 3.55 6.84
N VAL A 60 7.32 2.25 6.72
CA VAL A 60 6.70 1.44 7.78
C VAL A 60 7.59 1.41 9.01
N ALA A 61 8.88 1.13 8.87
CA ALA A 61 9.82 1.06 9.99
C ALA A 61 9.92 2.40 10.73
N LYS A 62 10.07 3.51 10.02
CA LYS A 62 10.09 4.86 10.60
C LYS A 62 8.84 5.15 11.43
N LEU A 63 7.66 4.78 10.92
CA LEU A 63 6.42 4.93 11.66
C LEU A 63 6.43 4.10 12.95
N PHE A 64 6.83 2.83 12.90
CA PHE A 64 6.89 1.98 14.10
C PHE A 64 7.80 2.56 15.16
N PHE A 65 9.02 3.01 14.81
CA PHE A 65 9.93 3.64 15.77
C PHE A 65 9.33 4.90 16.37
N ALA A 66 8.70 5.76 15.58
CA ALA A 66 8.03 6.95 16.10
C ALA A 66 6.89 6.61 17.07
N LEU A 67 6.15 5.52 16.82
CA LEU A 67 5.03 5.10 17.68
C LEU A 67 5.49 4.49 19.00
N ILE A 68 6.66 3.88 19.08
CA ILE A 68 7.22 3.38 20.34
C ILE A 68 7.34 4.55 21.35
N ASP A 69 7.84 5.68 20.89
CA ASP A 69 8.07 6.84 21.76
C ASP A 69 6.80 7.66 22.02
N ARG A 70 6.05 7.94 20.96
CA ARG A 70 5.01 8.98 20.96
C ARG A 70 3.61 8.47 20.65
N GLY A 71 3.45 7.16 20.40
CA GLY A 71 2.15 6.60 20.09
C GLY A 71 1.19 6.64 21.28
N GLU A 72 -0.06 6.99 21.01
CA GLU A 72 -1.13 7.06 22.01
C GLU A 72 -1.96 5.78 22.01
N ASN A 73 -2.42 5.39 23.22
CA ASN A 73 -3.25 4.20 23.37
C ASN A 73 -4.59 4.31 22.61
N GLY A 74 -5.00 3.25 21.95
CA GLY A 74 -6.26 3.15 21.22
C GLY A 74 -6.32 3.93 19.91
N LYS A 75 -5.22 4.54 19.47
CA LYS A 75 -5.17 5.30 18.22
C LYS A 75 -4.84 4.41 17.01
N ILE A 76 -5.31 4.87 15.85
CA ILE A 76 -5.02 4.25 14.55
C ILE A 76 -4.08 5.17 13.79
N TYR A 77 -3.00 4.62 13.31
CA TYR A 77 -1.97 5.30 12.53
C TYR A 77 -1.90 4.71 11.13
N PHE A 78 -1.51 5.53 10.17
CA PHE A 78 -1.38 5.14 8.77
C PHE A 78 0.06 5.25 8.32
N THR A 79 0.54 4.26 7.58
CA THR A 79 1.85 4.37 6.96
C THR A 79 1.85 5.47 5.91
N PRO A 80 2.94 6.22 5.76
CA PRO A 80 3.09 7.13 4.64
C PRO A 80 2.89 6.37 3.33
N THR A 81 2.00 6.85 2.49
CA THR A 81 1.79 6.32 1.14
C THR A 81 2.00 7.44 0.14
N GLY A 82 2.41 7.07 -1.07
CA GLY A 82 2.32 7.99 -2.19
C GLY A 82 0.88 8.14 -2.70
N GLU A 83 0.74 8.78 -3.85
CA GLU A 83 -0.52 8.85 -4.57
C GLU A 83 -1.04 7.44 -4.91
N PRO A 84 -2.37 7.25 -4.94
CA PRO A 84 -2.95 5.98 -5.34
C PRO A 84 -2.53 5.62 -6.76
N GLN A 85 -2.16 4.36 -6.98
CA GLN A 85 -1.70 3.86 -8.27
C GLN A 85 -2.75 2.94 -8.89
N ILE A 86 -3.02 3.13 -10.18
CA ILE A 86 -3.79 2.19 -10.99
C ILE A 86 -2.92 0.97 -11.26
N LEU A 87 -3.45 -0.22 -11.08
CA LEU A 87 -2.69 -1.46 -11.19
C LEU A 87 -2.06 -1.65 -12.59
N LYS A 88 -2.70 -1.16 -13.63
CA LYS A 88 -2.17 -1.11 -14.99
C LYS A 88 -0.80 -0.41 -15.09
N ASP A 89 -0.64 0.71 -14.40
CA ASP A 89 0.63 1.46 -14.42
C ASP A 89 1.73 0.70 -13.65
N VAL A 90 1.36 0.04 -12.55
CA VAL A 90 2.28 -0.82 -11.80
C VAL A 90 2.71 -2.02 -12.64
N VAL A 91 1.77 -2.67 -13.33
CA VAL A 91 2.03 -3.78 -14.26
C VAL A 91 3.01 -3.36 -15.35
N ASN A 92 2.75 -2.24 -16.01
CA ASN A 92 3.63 -1.70 -17.06
C ASN A 92 5.05 -1.45 -16.55
N THR A 93 5.17 -0.93 -15.33
CA THR A 93 6.46 -0.69 -14.69
C THR A 93 7.18 -2.00 -14.39
N VAL A 94 6.49 -3.00 -13.86
CA VAL A 94 7.08 -4.32 -13.58
C VAL A 94 7.53 -5.02 -14.86
N ILE A 95 6.74 -4.96 -15.93
CA ILE A 95 7.12 -5.51 -17.23
C ILE A 95 8.36 -4.80 -17.78
N LYS A 96 8.42 -3.46 -17.67
CA LYS A 96 9.59 -2.70 -18.10
C LYS A 96 10.86 -3.08 -17.34
N LEU A 97 10.76 -3.40 -16.05
CA LEU A 97 11.90 -3.75 -15.20
C LEU A 97 12.36 -5.21 -15.33
N TYR A 98 11.42 -6.12 -15.46
CA TYR A 98 11.69 -7.57 -15.35
C TYR A 98 11.24 -8.39 -16.56
N GLY A 99 10.41 -7.84 -17.41
CA GLY A 99 9.86 -8.52 -18.59
C GLY A 99 10.51 -8.09 -19.89
N ASN A 100 9.82 -8.37 -20.97
CA ASN A 100 10.17 -7.99 -22.32
C ASN A 100 8.89 -7.68 -23.15
N LYS A 101 9.05 -7.34 -24.42
CA LYS A 101 7.95 -6.98 -25.32
C LYS A 101 6.91 -8.09 -25.51
N ASP A 102 7.29 -9.35 -25.26
CA ASP A 102 6.43 -10.53 -25.44
C ASP A 102 5.82 -11.00 -24.12
N THR A 103 6.06 -10.30 -23.01
CA THR A 103 5.48 -10.62 -21.71
C THR A 103 3.96 -10.45 -21.74
N LYS A 104 3.24 -11.52 -21.42
CA LYS A 104 1.77 -11.54 -21.44
C LYS A 104 1.18 -11.08 -20.14
N VAL A 105 0.03 -10.41 -20.23
CA VAL A 105 -0.80 -10.02 -19.08
C VAL A 105 -2.12 -10.77 -19.15
N LYS A 106 -2.39 -11.61 -18.14
CA LYS A 106 -3.62 -12.37 -18.01
C LYS A 106 -4.49 -11.80 -16.91
N CYS A 107 -5.66 -11.25 -17.26
CA CYS A 107 -6.66 -10.86 -16.27
C CYS A 107 -7.40 -12.11 -15.78
N ILE A 108 -7.42 -12.32 -14.45
CA ILE A 108 -8.00 -13.50 -13.81
C ILE A 108 -9.34 -13.22 -13.12
N GLY A 109 -9.78 -11.95 -13.07
CA GLY A 109 -10.99 -11.52 -12.39
C GLY A 109 -10.82 -11.33 -10.88
N LEU A 110 -11.78 -10.64 -10.28
CA LEU A 110 -11.82 -10.38 -8.85
C LEU A 110 -12.05 -11.69 -8.06
N ARG A 111 -11.35 -11.85 -6.97
CA ARG A 111 -11.59 -12.92 -6.00
C ARG A 111 -12.64 -12.48 -4.98
N ASP A 112 -13.26 -13.44 -4.30
CA ASP A 112 -14.20 -13.15 -3.23
C ASP A 112 -13.53 -12.29 -2.15
N GLY A 113 -14.17 -11.15 -1.84
CA GLY A 113 -13.66 -10.19 -0.85
C GLY A 113 -12.66 -9.16 -1.38
N GLU A 114 -12.15 -9.31 -2.61
CA GLU A 114 -11.33 -8.26 -3.23
C GLU A 114 -12.17 -7.05 -3.63
N ARG A 115 -11.55 -5.88 -3.57
CA ARG A 115 -12.20 -4.60 -3.90
C ARG A 115 -11.41 -3.86 -4.97
N MET A 116 -12.12 -3.14 -5.83
CA MET A 116 -11.48 -2.27 -6.84
C MET A 116 -10.63 -1.17 -6.19
N TYR A 117 -11.07 -0.66 -5.03
CA TYR A 117 -10.33 0.36 -4.26
C TYR A 117 -10.20 -0.05 -2.81
N GLU A 118 -9.07 0.23 -2.22
CA GLU A 118 -8.84 0.11 -0.77
C GLU A 118 -9.12 1.45 -0.09
N LYS A 119 -9.97 1.43 0.94
CA LYS A 119 -10.19 2.60 1.78
C LYS A 119 -9.18 2.56 2.93
N MET A 120 -8.21 3.47 2.93
CA MET A 120 -7.24 3.57 4.01
C MET A 120 -7.89 4.04 5.31
N CYS A 121 -8.85 4.97 5.25
CA CYS A 121 -9.58 5.45 6.41
C CYS A 121 -11.09 5.51 6.16
N THR A 122 -11.86 5.49 7.24
CA THR A 122 -13.30 5.76 7.22
C THR A 122 -13.56 7.27 7.41
N PRO A 123 -14.75 7.79 7.05
CA PRO A 123 -15.08 9.20 7.28
C PRO A 123 -14.90 9.65 8.73
N ASN A 124 -15.16 8.76 9.69
CA ASN A 124 -15.06 9.03 11.13
C ASN A 124 -13.61 9.01 11.66
N GLU A 125 -12.66 8.53 10.86
CA GLU A 125 -11.24 8.41 11.22
C GLU A 125 -10.39 9.54 10.64
N LYS A 126 -10.96 10.44 9.83
CA LYS A 126 -10.24 11.56 9.20
C LYS A 126 -9.55 12.50 10.22
N ASN A 127 -10.04 12.55 11.45
CA ASN A 127 -9.50 13.40 12.52
C ASN A 127 -8.48 12.67 13.42
N VAL A 128 -8.14 11.41 13.12
CA VAL A 128 -7.24 10.58 13.95
C VAL A 128 -5.87 10.43 13.30
N VAL A 129 -5.65 11.03 12.15
CA VAL A 129 -4.35 11.08 11.49
C VAL A 129 -3.47 12.03 12.29
N GLY A 130 -2.76 11.47 13.25
CA GLY A 130 -1.78 12.22 14.04
C GLY A 130 -0.67 12.75 13.14
N GLU A 131 -0.11 13.91 13.48
CA GLU A 131 1.02 14.59 12.86
C GLU A 131 2.32 13.77 12.81
N PHE A 132 2.24 12.45 12.70
CA PHE A 132 3.39 11.59 12.79
C PHE A 132 3.99 11.33 11.41
N VAL A 133 5.15 11.94 11.23
CA VAL A 133 6.10 11.69 10.14
C VAL A 133 5.55 12.06 8.75
N GLY A 134 5.34 13.34 8.51
CA GLY A 134 5.20 13.88 7.15
C GLY A 134 3.85 13.66 6.47
N VAL A 135 2.86 13.16 7.18
CA VAL A 135 1.47 13.15 6.70
C VAL A 135 0.86 14.49 7.06
N LYS A 136 0.86 15.40 6.12
CA LYS A 136 0.10 16.66 6.26
C LYS A 136 -1.37 16.32 6.39
N ASP A 137 -2.05 16.96 7.34
CA ASP A 137 -3.50 17.01 7.43
C ASP A 137 -4.08 17.25 6.04
N ASN A 138 -4.98 16.38 5.57
CA ASN A 138 -5.65 16.36 4.28
C ASN A 138 -5.07 15.47 3.18
N ALA A 139 -4.06 14.67 3.40
CA ALA A 139 -3.43 13.89 2.35
C ALA A 139 -3.99 12.46 2.21
N PHE A 140 -5.31 12.31 2.24
CA PHE A 140 -5.94 11.20 1.53
C PHE A 140 -6.58 11.76 0.27
N PRO A 141 -5.86 11.76 -0.86
CA PRO A 141 -6.43 12.21 -2.10
C PRO A 141 -7.65 11.36 -2.38
N GLN A 142 -8.79 12.01 -2.55
CA GLN A 142 -9.87 11.44 -3.33
C GLN A 142 -9.25 11.06 -4.67
N PRO A 143 -9.66 9.97 -5.32
CA PRO A 143 -9.04 9.51 -6.56
C PRO A 143 -9.26 10.54 -7.68
N ASN A 144 -8.48 11.62 -7.67
CA ASN A 144 -8.30 12.50 -8.80
C ASN A 144 -7.17 11.92 -9.63
N MET A 145 -7.55 11.28 -10.71
CA MET A 145 -6.73 10.52 -11.65
C MET A 145 -5.70 11.36 -12.41
N LYS A 146 -4.79 12.06 -11.73
CA LYS A 146 -3.59 12.62 -12.34
C LYS A 146 -2.38 12.12 -11.59
N THR A 147 -1.81 11.06 -12.10
CA THR A 147 -0.67 10.33 -11.57
C THR A 147 0.63 11.03 -11.88
N ASP A 148 1.37 11.39 -10.86
CA ASP A 148 2.80 11.71 -10.95
C ASP A 148 3.55 10.36 -10.92
N LYS A 149 3.82 9.81 -12.12
CA LYS A 149 4.16 8.41 -12.37
C LYS A 149 5.56 7.97 -11.89
N ASP A 150 6.44 8.89 -11.49
CA ASP A 150 7.87 8.60 -11.41
C ASP A 150 8.45 8.45 -10.01
N LYS A 151 7.66 8.66 -8.94
CA LYS A 151 8.21 8.75 -7.58
C LYS A 151 8.24 7.47 -6.75
N ILE A 152 7.41 6.47 -7.06
CA ILE A 152 7.29 5.25 -6.22
C ILE A 152 8.23 4.13 -6.70
N PHE A 153 8.52 4.09 -7.98
CA PHE A 153 9.35 3.08 -8.62
C PHE A 153 10.63 3.69 -9.22
N SER A 154 11.29 4.62 -8.51
CA SER A 154 12.63 5.03 -8.93
C SER A 154 13.58 3.83 -8.86
N THR A 155 14.26 3.56 -9.95
CA THR A 155 15.15 2.40 -10.18
C THR A 155 16.32 2.26 -9.21
N GLU A 156 16.51 3.20 -8.29
CA GLU A 156 17.63 3.20 -7.34
C GLU A 156 17.33 2.48 -6.00
N LYS A 157 16.12 1.92 -5.81
CA LYS A 157 15.72 1.36 -4.49
C LYS A 157 14.97 0.01 -4.56
N LEU A 158 15.13 -0.75 -5.65
CA LEU A 158 14.60 -2.12 -5.73
C LEU A 158 15.73 -3.14 -5.74
#